data_55009cd5ece573db33ab65311ae1f0d9
#
_entry.id   55009cd5ece573db33ab65311ae1f0d9
#
_cell.length_a   1.000
_cell.length_b   1.000
_cell.length_c   1.000
_cell.angle_alpha   90.00
_cell.angle_beta   90.00
_cell.angle_gamma   90.00
#
_symmetry.space_group_name_H-M   'P 1'
#
loop_
_entity.id
_entity.type
_entity.pdbx_description
1 polymer ?
#
loop_
_entity_poly.entity_id
_entity_poly.type
_entity_poly.pdbx_seq_one_letter_code
_entity_poly.pdbx_strand_id
1 'polypeptide(L)'
;MRNLTFLASPAIAPAAASFRRSFMEKTASWSVAIEECHTRGEAAVLLSAKRSHAFVVSAQFRQAVFEAGKVQGASARLAQGADILYRGGKNTLALSQYARVAIDEMERLFLPLYGAKAVVLGSGSSALDVAYECARAGVSEITLLGAEKERTRNNLLAFLEAFGKERTQIIDTEQKRVGHLSATRAYDNASFLFGTVAAASRIAAADLVFCAEDFSQAGIAFGPGHIVCDLCGESTCYSDAAIAAGCDYLATSSVMAAWGAECAELLVEFGRAEL
;
A
#
# COMPACT_ATOMS: atom_id res chain seq x y z
N MET A 1 -26.85 -7.60 -8.05
CA MET A 1 -25.98 -6.70 -7.28
C MET A 1 -24.73 -7.48 -6.93
N ARG A 2 -23.54 -6.96 -7.25
CA ARG A 2 -22.25 -7.59 -6.90
C ARG A 2 -21.92 -7.32 -5.44
N ASN A 3 -21.07 -8.12 -4.83
CA ASN A 3 -20.68 -7.97 -3.45
C ASN A 3 -19.16 -7.94 -3.27
N LEU A 4 -18.73 -7.01 -2.44
CA LEU A 4 -17.36 -6.84 -1.94
C LEU A 4 -17.35 -7.21 -0.45
N THR A 5 -16.35 -7.97 -0.03
CA THR A 5 -16.08 -8.18 1.40
C THR A 5 -14.75 -7.53 1.76
N PHE A 6 -14.75 -6.64 2.76
CA PHE A 6 -13.55 -6.08 3.34
C PHE A 6 -13.18 -6.89 4.60
N LEU A 7 -12.07 -7.63 4.55
CA LEU A 7 -11.50 -8.33 5.70
C LEU A 7 -10.58 -7.36 6.44
N ALA A 8 -11.11 -6.78 7.50
CA ALA A 8 -10.43 -5.75 8.29
C ALA A 8 -9.78 -6.36 9.53
N SER A 9 -8.53 -5.96 9.83
CA SER A 9 -7.95 -6.22 11.14
C SER A 9 -8.61 -5.35 12.21
N PRO A 10 -8.57 -5.73 13.51
CA PRO A 10 -9.12 -4.89 14.58
C PRO A 10 -8.62 -3.44 14.57
N ALA A 11 -7.35 -3.23 14.23
CA ALA A 11 -6.77 -1.88 14.14
C ALA A 11 -7.33 -1.05 12.97
N ILE A 12 -7.72 -1.71 11.87
CA ILE A 12 -8.23 -1.06 10.65
C ILE A 12 -9.77 -1.00 10.64
N ALA A 13 -10.45 -1.86 11.38
CA ALA A 13 -11.92 -1.94 11.36
C ALA A 13 -12.64 -0.59 11.55
N PRO A 14 -12.19 0.32 12.45
CA PRO A 14 -12.79 1.65 12.56
C PRO A 14 -12.67 2.47 11.27
N ALA A 15 -11.50 2.47 10.62
CA ALA A 15 -11.26 3.20 9.38
C ALA A 15 -11.93 2.58 8.15
N ALA A 16 -12.25 1.28 8.18
CA ALA A 16 -12.96 0.56 7.11
C ALA A 16 -14.36 1.12 6.84
N ALA A 17 -14.98 1.79 7.82
CA ALA A 17 -16.24 2.49 7.64
C ALA A 17 -16.11 3.66 6.63
N SER A 18 -14.98 4.36 6.63
CA SER A 18 -14.69 5.44 5.66
C SER A 18 -14.53 4.87 4.24
N PHE A 19 -13.80 3.76 4.09
CA PHE A 19 -13.74 3.02 2.82
C PHE A 19 -15.13 2.67 2.30
N ARG A 20 -15.95 2.00 3.13
CA ARG A 20 -17.31 1.59 2.74
C ARG A 20 -18.16 2.77 2.29
N ARG A 21 -18.13 3.88 3.03
CA ARG A 21 -18.91 5.08 2.70
C ARG A 21 -18.53 5.59 1.32
N SER A 22 -17.26 5.89 1.10
CA SER A 22 -16.77 6.43 -0.17
C SER A 22 -16.96 5.47 -1.34
N PHE A 23 -16.81 4.16 -1.12
CA PHE A 23 -17.10 3.14 -2.13
C PHE A 23 -18.58 3.19 -2.55
N MET A 24 -19.51 3.22 -1.58
CA MET A 24 -20.95 3.20 -1.85
C MET A 24 -21.45 4.51 -2.47
N GLU A 25 -20.78 5.63 -2.23
CA GLU A 25 -21.06 6.91 -2.90
C GLU A 25 -20.75 6.88 -4.40
N LYS A 26 -19.77 6.06 -4.81
CA LYS A 26 -19.36 5.92 -6.21
C LYS A 26 -20.18 4.91 -7.00
N THR A 27 -20.78 3.93 -6.36
CA THR A 27 -21.53 2.89 -7.07
C THR A 27 -22.67 2.28 -6.26
N ALA A 28 -23.86 2.24 -6.87
CA ALA A 28 -25.04 1.56 -6.32
C ALA A 28 -25.14 0.09 -6.78
N SER A 29 -24.29 -0.36 -7.72
CA SER A 29 -24.34 -1.72 -8.29
C SER A 29 -23.63 -2.77 -7.41
N TRP A 30 -22.95 -2.34 -6.36
CA TRP A 30 -22.22 -3.17 -5.41
C TRP A 30 -22.77 -3.03 -4.00
N SER A 31 -22.56 -4.04 -3.16
CA SER A 31 -22.71 -3.98 -1.71
C SER A 31 -21.38 -4.26 -1.03
N VAL A 32 -21.12 -3.62 0.11
CA VAL A 32 -19.88 -3.78 0.88
C VAL A 32 -20.20 -4.32 2.26
N ALA A 33 -19.67 -5.50 2.58
CA ALA A 33 -19.63 -6.05 3.92
C ALA A 33 -18.24 -5.85 4.53
N ILE A 34 -18.17 -5.46 5.81
CA ILE A 34 -16.92 -5.40 6.56
C ILE A 34 -16.93 -6.57 7.54
N GLU A 35 -15.88 -7.36 7.56
CA GLU A 35 -15.70 -8.50 8.46
C GLU A 35 -14.38 -8.38 9.17
N GLU A 36 -14.43 -8.43 10.49
CA GLU A 36 -13.24 -8.40 11.31
C GLU A 36 -12.56 -9.77 11.28
N CYS A 37 -11.26 -9.74 11.06
CA CYS A 37 -10.38 -10.89 10.97
C CYS A 37 -9.17 -10.68 11.90
N HIS A 38 -8.78 -11.71 12.63
CA HIS A 38 -7.68 -11.64 13.60
C HIS A 38 -6.40 -12.29 13.08
N THR A 39 -6.52 -13.29 12.22
CA THR A 39 -5.38 -14.07 11.75
C THR A 39 -5.37 -14.23 10.23
N ARG A 40 -4.18 -14.43 9.66
CA ARG A 40 -4.01 -14.77 8.24
C ARG A 40 -4.73 -16.08 7.86
N GLY A 41 -4.73 -17.07 8.76
CA GLY A 41 -5.42 -18.34 8.52
C GLY A 41 -6.93 -18.15 8.40
N GLU A 42 -7.52 -17.33 9.27
CA GLU A 42 -8.93 -16.96 9.21
C GLU A 42 -9.27 -16.22 7.90
N ALA A 43 -8.43 -15.25 7.51
CA ALA A 43 -8.61 -14.56 6.24
C ALA A 43 -8.54 -15.53 5.05
N ALA A 44 -7.60 -16.47 5.02
CA ALA A 44 -7.48 -17.48 3.98
C ALA A 44 -8.72 -18.38 3.88
N VAL A 45 -9.31 -18.77 5.03
CA VAL A 45 -10.57 -19.52 5.07
C VAL A 45 -11.71 -18.70 4.47
N LEU A 46 -11.85 -17.44 4.89
CA LEU A 46 -12.91 -16.56 4.38
C LEU A 46 -12.74 -16.28 2.86
N LEU A 47 -11.51 -16.06 2.41
CA LEU A 47 -11.20 -15.92 0.98
C LEU A 47 -11.60 -17.15 0.19
N SER A 48 -11.48 -18.36 0.72
CA SER A 48 -11.84 -19.60 0.01
C SER A 48 -13.34 -19.93 0.09
N ALA A 49 -13.96 -19.71 1.24
CA ALA A 49 -15.33 -20.13 1.52
C ALA A 49 -16.40 -19.17 0.99
N LYS A 50 -16.13 -17.86 1.01
CA LYS A 50 -17.13 -16.86 0.60
C LYS A 50 -17.20 -16.68 -0.90
N ARG A 51 -18.43 -16.51 -1.39
CA ARG A 51 -18.73 -16.25 -2.81
C ARG A 51 -18.81 -14.76 -3.12
N SER A 52 -17.90 -13.94 -2.53
CA SER A 52 -17.82 -12.53 -2.89
C SER A 52 -17.16 -12.35 -4.26
N HIS A 53 -17.62 -11.37 -5.04
CA HIS A 53 -17.04 -11.03 -6.33
C HIS A 53 -15.68 -10.35 -6.18
N ALA A 54 -15.50 -9.64 -5.08
CA ALA A 54 -14.23 -9.06 -4.72
C ALA A 54 -14.00 -9.12 -3.21
N PHE A 55 -12.73 -9.11 -2.83
CA PHE A 55 -12.28 -8.92 -1.46
C PHE A 55 -11.28 -7.76 -1.41
N VAL A 56 -11.35 -7.01 -0.34
CA VAL A 56 -10.35 -6.02 0.06
C VAL A 56 -9.84 -6.42 1.43
N VAL A 57 -8.55 -6.24 1.70
CA VAL A 57 -7.97 -6.72 2.95
C VAL A 57 -7.03 -5.71 3.59
N SER A 58 -6.94 -5.74 4.92
CA SER A 58 -5.91 -5.03 5.69
C SER A 58 -4.51 -5.58 5.42
N ALA A 59 -3.51 -4.77 5.72
CA ALA A 59 -2.09 -5.03 5.49
C ALA A 59 -1.62 -6.44 5.90
N GLN A 60 -2.02 -6.91 7.08
CA GLN A 60 -1.62 -8.21 7.61
C GLN A 60 -2.15 -9.43 6.84
N PHE A 61 -3.15 -9.26 5.97
CA PHE A 61 -3.77 -10.33 5.19
C PHE A 61 -3.34 -10.32 3.71
N ARG A 62 -2.52 -9.37 3.29
CA ARG A 62 -2.10 -9.16 1.90
C ARG A 62 -1.48 -10.41 1.27
N GLN A 63 -0.72 -11.19 2.04
CA GLN A 63 -0.11 -12.41 1.53
C GLN A 63 -1.16 -13.49 1.22
N ALA A 64 -2.23 -13.60 2.03
CA ALA A 64 -3.30 -14.55 1.75
C ALA A 64 -4.04 -14.22 0.43
N VAL A 65 -4.24 -12.94 0.14
CA VAL A 65 -4.82 -12.47 -1.13
C VAL A 65 -3.88 -12.76 -2.30
N PHE A 66 -2.59 -12.50 -2.14
CA PHE A 66 -1.57 -12.77 -3.15
C PHE A 66 -1.53 -14.26 -3.54
N GLU A 67 -1.57 -15.15 -2.55
CA GLU A 67 -1.58 -16.60 -2.75
C GLU A 67 -2.89 -17.12 -3.37
N ALA A 68 -4.03 -16.45 -3.09
CA ALA A 68 -5.33 -16.79 -3.66
C ALA A 68 -5.49 -16.33 -5.13
N GLY A 69 -4.68 -15.38 -5.58
CA GLY A 69 -4.72 -14.84 -6.94
C GLY A 69 -4.03 -15.74 -7.95
N LYS A 70 -4.72 -16.14 -9.02
CA LYS A 70 -4.10 -16.85 -10.15
C LYS A 70 -3.28 -15.93 -11.04
N VAL A 71 -3.67 -14.67 -11.11
CA VAL A 71 -2.96 -13.60 -11.83
C VAL A 71 -2.67 -12.50 -10.83
N GLN A 72 -1.41 -12.08 -10.77
CA GLN A 72 -0.98 -11.01 -9.88
C GLN A 72 -0.59 -9.77 -10.70
N GLY A 73 -1.00 -8.58 -10.24
CA GLY A 73 -0.53 -7.31 -10.75
C GLY A 73 0.98 -7.11 -10.50
N ALA A 74 1.62 -6.19 -11.22
CA ALA A 74 3.07 -5.96 -11.11
C ALA A 74 3.49 -5.57 -9.70
N SER A 75 2.84 -4.57 -9.08
CA SER A 75 3.12 -4.15 -7.70
C SER A 75 2.90 -5.28 -6.69
N ALA A 76 1.83 -6.08 -6.86
CA ALA A 76 1.55 -7.23 -6.01
C ALA A 76 2.66 -8.30 -6.09
N ARG A 77 3.23 -8.56 -7.29
CA ARG A 77 4.37 -9.49 -7.45
C ARG A 77 5.63 -8.94 -6.79
N LEU A 78 5.90 -7.65 -6.96
CA LEU A 78 7.08 -7.01 -6.38
C LEU A 78 7.05 -7.02 -4.86
N ALA A 79 5.90 -6.64 -4.27
CA ALA A 79 5.72 -6.59 -2.83
C ALA A 79 5.40 -7.97 -2.21
N GLN A 80 5.16 -9.01 -3.03
CA GLN A 80 4.69 -10.33 -2.59
C GLN A 80 3.45 -10.25 -1.71
N GLY A 81 2.52 -9.35 -2.08
CA GLY A 81 1.30 -9.10 -1.34
C GLY A 81 0.30 -8.32 -2.18
N ALA A 82 -0.99 -8.52 -1.93
CA ALA A 82 -2.06 -7.84 -2.62
C ALA A 82 -3.16 -7.44 -1.63
N ASP A 83 -3.81 -6.33 -1.87
CA ASP A 83 -4.90 -5.83 -1.01
C ASP A 83 -6.29 -6.00 -1.63
N ILE A 84 -6.36 -6.33 -2.92
CA ILE A 84 -7.60 -6.60 -3.65
C ILE A 84 -7.53 -7.98 -4.31
N LEU A 85 -8.54 -8.82 -4.09
CA LEU A 85 -8.79 -10.03 -4.86
C LEU A 85 -10.09 -9.85 -5.66
N TYR A 86 -10.00 -9.83 -6.98
CA TYR A 86 -11.15 -9.80 -7.86
C TYR A 86 -11.39 -11.18 -8.49
N ARG A 87 -12.65 -11.63 -8.51
CA ARG A 87 -13.09 -12.89 -9.12
C ARG A 87 -13.88 -12.62 -10.37
N GLY A 88 -13.23 -12.74 -11.51
CA GLY A 88 -13.81 -12.54 -12.82
C GLY A 88 -13.80 -13.83 -13.64
N GLY A 89 -14.96 -14.35 -13.99
CA GLY A 89 -15.10 -15.56 -14.79
C GLY A 89 -14.33 -16.76 -14.22
N LYS A 90 -13.30 -17.24 -14.95
CA LYS A 90 -12.43 -18.37 -14.52
C LYS A 90 -11.17 -17.93 -13.77
N ASN A 91 -10.92 -16.64 -13.68
CA ASN A 91 -9.68 -16.08 -13.11
C ASN A 91 -9.93 -15.39 -11.78
N THR A 92 -8.89 -15.38 -10.96
CA THR A 92 -8.78 -14.54 -9.76
C THR A 92 -7.59 -13.62 -9.95
N LEU A 93 -7.82 -12.32 -9.83
CA LEU A 93 -6.82 -11.28 -10.01
C LEU A 93 -6.48 -10.68 -8.65
N ALA A 94 -5.22 -10.76 -8.27
CA ALA A 94 -4.68 -10.14 -7.06
C ALA A 94 -3.96 -8.84 -7.42
N LEU A 95 -4.41 -7.72 -6.84
CA LEU A 95 -3.91 -6.39 -7.12
C LEU A 95 -3.45 -5.69 -5.85
N SER A 96 -2.54 -4.74 -6.00
CA SER A 96 -2.12 -3.82 -4.97
C SER A 96 -2.49 -2.41 -5.39
N GLN A 97 -3.21 -1.68 -4.54
CA GLN A 97 -3.70 -0.34 -4.83
C GLN A 97 -3.57 0.60 -3.63
N TYR A 98 -3.63 0.10 -2.40
CA TYR A 98 -3.68 0.92 -1.18
C TYR A 98 -2.48 1.85 -1.05
N ALA A 99 -1.26 1.35 -1.29
CA ALA A 99 -0.05 2.17 -1.22
C ALA A 99 -0.05 3.27 -2.29
N ARG A 100 -0.49 2.97 -3.51
CA ARG A 100 -0.62 3.97 -4.57
C ARG A 100 -1.57 5.08 -4.17
N VAL A 101 -2.74 4.73 -3.66
CA VAL A 101 -3.73 5.72 -3.19
C VAL A 101 -3.16 6.60 -2.07
N ALA A 102 -2.38 6.02 -1.15
CA ALA A 102 -1.74 6.80 -0.09
C ALA A 102 -0.74 7.82 -0.67
N ILE A 103 0.04 7.44 -1.67
CA ILE A 103 0.97 8.34 -2.36
C ILE A 103 0.21 9.45 -3.11
N ASP A 104 -0.82 9.08 -3.89
CA ASP A 104 -1.63 10.03 -4.64
C ASP A 104 -2.33 11.05 -3.70
N GLU A 105 -2.82 10.61 -2.53
CA GLU A 105 -3.39 11.50 -1.51
C GLU A 105 -2.33 12.41 -0.86
N MET A 106 -1.13 11.91 -0.61
CA MET A 106 -0.03 12.76 -0.12
C MET A 106 0.33 13.86 -1.12
N GLU A 107 0.46 13.53 -2.42
CA GLU A 107 0.73 14.52 -3.47
C GLU A 107 -0.41 15.54 -3.61
N ARG A 108 -1.66 15.08 -3.49
CA ARG A 108 -2.84 15.95 -3.60
C ARG A 108 -2.94 16.95 -2.45
N LEU A 109 -2.58 16.53 -1.23
CA LEU A 109 -2.81 17.34 -0.02
C LEU A 109 -1.63 18.24 0.34
N PHE A 110 -0.41 17.81 0.03
CA PHE A 110 0.78 18.48 0.54
C PHE A 110 1.66 19.02 -0.59
N LEU A 111 2.51 18.20 -1.18
CA LEU A 111 3.48 18.62 -2.20
C LEU A 111 3.84 17.45 -3.13
N PRO A 112 4.32 17.75 -4.35
CA PRO A 112 4.93 16.73 -5.19
C PRO A 112 6.05 16.00 -4.45
N LEU A 113 6.03 14.66 -4.47
CA LEU A 113 7.00 13.84 -3.75
C LEU A 113 8.35 13.71 -4.50
N TYR A 114 8.43 14.26 -5.71
CA TYR A 114 9.63 14.20 -6.53
C TYR A 114 10.85 14.80 -5.82
N GLY A 115 11.91 14.03 -5.74
CA GLY A 115 13.16 14.45 -5.11
C GLY A 115 13.19 14.36 -3.58
N ALA A 116 12.06 14.11 -2.93
CA ALA A 116 11.96 13.96 -1.47
C ALA A 116 12.73 12.75 -0.94
N LYS A 117 12.95 12.70 0.36
CA LYS A 117 13.47 11.56 1.10
C LYS A 117 12.38 10.96 1.94
N ALA A 118 12.12 9.67 1.76
CA ALA A 118 11.10 8.94 2.48
C ALA A 118 11.70 7.91 3.44
N VAL A 119 11.10 7.82 4.62
CA VAL A 119 11.26 6.69 5.53
C VAL A 119 9.97 5.89 5.54
N VAL A 120 10.09 4.58 5.37
CA VAL A 120 8.98 3.63 5.49
C VAL A 120 9.22 2.78 6.74
N LEU A 121 8.37 2.95 7.75
CA LEU A 121 8.38 2.15 8.96
C LEU A 121 7.74 0.81 8.67
N GLY A 122 8.56 -0.21 8.48
CA GLY A 122 8.15 -1.55 8.10
C GLY A 122 9.14 -2.23 7.16
N SER A 123 8.96 -3.53 7.00
CA SER A 123 9.78 -4.36 6.10
C SER A 123 8.97 -5.45 5.36
N GLY A 124 7.69 -5.58 5.66
CA GLY A 124 6.77 -6.53 5.02
C GLY A 124 6.22 -6.03 3.69
N SER A 125 5.25 -6.78 3.15
CA SER A 125 4.68 -6.50 1.82
C SER A 125 4.05 -5.11 1.68
N SER A 126 3.47 -4.55 2.75
CA SER A 126 2.92 -3.18 2.73
C SER A 126 4.02 -2.13 2.61
N ALA A 127 5.12 -2.29 3.36
CA ALA A 127 6.26 -1.38 3.30
C ALA A 127 6.96 -1.43 1.93
N LEU A 128 7.10 -2.62 1.34
CA LEU A 128 7.68 -2.80 0.00
C LEU A 128 6.79 -2.19 -1.09
N ASP A 129 5.47 -2.27 -0.93
CA ASP A 129 4.53 -1.66 -1.86
C ASP A 129 4.59 -0.12 -1.79
N VAL A 130 4.65 0.45 -0.58
CA VAL A 130 4.89 1.89 -0.38
C VAL A 130 6.24 2.31 -1.01
N ALA A 131 7.30 1.53 -0.79
CA ALA A 131 8.60 1.82 -1.38
C ALA A 131 8.59 1.80 -2.92
N TYR A 132 7.82 0.88 -3.52
CA TYR A 132 7.59 0.83 -4.96
C TYR A 132 6.87 2.09 -5.47
N GLU A 133 5.78 2.47 -4.83
CA GLU A 133 5.00 3.64 -5.24
C GLU A 133 5.76 4.96 -4.98
N CYS A 134 6.54 5.06 -3.89
CA CYS A 134 7.47 6.18 -3.68
C CYS A 134 8.48 6.30 -4.83
N ALA A 135 9.08 5.18 -5.27
CA ALA A 135 10.00 5.20 -6.40
C ALA A 135 9.31 5.66 -7.68
N ARG A 136 8.05 5.25 -7.92
CA ARG A 136 7.24 5.72 -9.05
C ARG A 136 6.95 7.22 -9.00
N ALA A 137 6.67 7.75 -7.82
CA ALA A 137 6.46 9.18 -7.60
C ALA A 137 7.75 10.02 -7.69
N GLY A 138 8.91 9.38 -7.88
CA GLY A 138 10.20 10.06 -8.06
C GLY A 138 10.86 10.48 -6.74
N VAL A 139 10.53 9.83 -5.63
CA VAL A 139 11.24 9.97 -4.36
C VAL A 139 12.71 9.58 -4.55
N SER A 140 13.63 10.44 -4.11
CA SER A 140 15.08 10.26 -4.38
C SER A 140 15.78 9.29 -3.45
N GLU A 141 15.36 9.21 -2.20
CA GLU A 141 15.90 8.30 -1.19
C GLU A 141 14.75 7.63 -0.42
N ILE A 142 14.75 6.30 -0.37
CA ILE A 142 13.73 5.50 0.29
C ILE A 142 14.42 4.60 1.33
N THR A 143 14.13 4.82 2.59
CA THR A 143 14.73 4.05 3.70
C THR A 143 13.69 3.18 4.36
N LEU A 144 13.87 1.85 4.33
CA LEU A 144 13.03 0.91 5.08
C LEU A 144 13.60 0.69 6.48
N LEU A 145 12.77 0.88 7.49
CA LEU A 145 13.13 0.65 8.90
C LEU A 145 12.21 -0.42 9.49
N GLY A 146 12.73 -1.63 9.66
CA GLY A 146 12.00 -2.75 10.26
C GLY A 146 12.43 -3.04 11.70
N ALA A 147 11.80 -4.04 12.32
CA ALA A 147 12.15 -4.51 13.66
C ALA A 147 13.57 -5.15 13.68
N GLU A 148 13.87 -5.94 12.64
CA GLU A 148 15.11 -6.71 12.54
C GLU A 148 15.89 -6.32 11.27
N LYS A 149 17.15 -5.92 11.45
CA LYS A 149 17.99 -5.43 10.35
C LYS A 149 18.17 -6.43 9.23
N GLU A 150 18.49 -7.68 9.56
CA GLU A 150 18.76 -8.71 8.54
C GLU A 150 17.48 -9.09 7.77
N ARG A 151 16.35 -9.16 8.44
CA ARG A 151 15.07 -9.39 7.78
C ARG A 151 14.71 -8.24 6.84
N THR A 152 14.88 -7.00 7.29
CA THR A 152 14.64 -5.80 6.48
C THR A 152 15.54 -5.81 5.23
N ARG A 153 16.83 -6.11 5.42
CA ARG A 153 17.80 -6.24 4.33
C ARG A 153 17.39 -7.30 3.31
N ASN A 154 17.06 -8.50 3.78
CA ASN A 154 16.75 -9.62 2.89
C ASN A 154 15.46 -9.37 2.09
N ASN A 155 14.44 -8.79 2.70
CA ASN A 155 13.20 -8.42 2.04
C ASN A 155 13.46 -7.34 0.98
N LEU A 156 14.25 -6.31 1.30
CA LEU A 156 14.62 -5.27 0.35
C LEU A 156 15.44 -5.83 -0.82
N LEU A 157 16.41 -6.71 -0.58
CA LEU A 157 17.21 -7.30 -1.67
C LEU A 157 16.34 -8.14 -2.62
N ALA A 158 15.43 -8.96 -2.09
CA ALA A 158 14.50 -9.73 -2.90
C ALA A 158 13.58 -8.82 -3.73
N PHE A 159 13.09 -7.74 -3.13
CA PHE A 159 12.30 -6.72 -3.81
C PHE A 159 13.11 -6.06 -4.95
N LEU A 160 14.33 -5.62 -4.70
CA LEU A 160 15.16 -4.95 -5.70
C LEU A 160 15.54 -5.87 -6.87
N GLU A 161 15.75 -7.15 -6.60
CA GLU A 161 15.98 -8.15 -7.66
C GLU A 161 14.74 -8.27 -8.55
N ALA A 162 13.56 -8.42 -7.95
CA ALA A 162 12.30 -8.48 -8.68
C ALA A 162 11.98 -7.17 -9.41
N PHE A 163 12.22 -6.03 -8.78
CA PHE A 163 12.04 -4.69 -9.34
C PHE A 163 12.92 -4.47 -10.57
N GLY A 164 14.17 -4.90 -10.54
CA GLY A 164 15.06 -4.83 -11.70
C GLY A 164 14.55 -5.66 -12.89
N LYS A 165 14.02 -6.85 -12.64
CA LYS A 165 13.43 -7.71 -13.68
C LYS A 165 12.17 -7.11 -14.29
N GLU A 166 11.24 -6.63 -13.47
CA GLU A 166 10.00 -5.99 -13.94
C GLU A 166 10.28 -4.72 -14.74
N ARG A 167 11.20 -3.90 -14.27
CA ARG A 167 11.65 -2.70 -14.97
C ARG A 167 12.21 -3.02 -16.36
N THR A 168 13.04 -4.03 -16.49
CA THR A 168 13.59 -4.47 -17.78
C THR A 168 12.46 -4.90 -18.72
N GLN A 169 11.47 -5.64 -18.23
CA GLN A 169 10.32 -6.06 -19.02
C GLN A 169 9.48 -4.86 -19.51
N ILE A 170 9.26 -3.87 -18.65
CA ILE A 170 8.52 -2.65 -19.01
C ILE A 170 9.26 -1.89 -20.11
N ILE A 171 10.57 -1.71 -19.98
CA ILE A 171 11.42 -1.05 -20.98
C ILE A 171 11.34 -1.77 -22.33
N ASP A 172 11.51 -3.08 -22.33
CA ASP A 172 11.44 -3.88 -23.56
C ASP A 172 10.08 -3.78 -24.25
N THR A 173 9.00 -3.76 -23.48
CA THR A 173 7.65 -3.65 -24.01
C THR A 173 7.38 -2.26 -24.58
N GLU A 174 7.85 -1.20 -23.92
CA GLU A 174 7.72 0.18 -24.40
C GLU A 174 8.60 0.46 -25.62
N GLN A 175 9.82 -0.04 -25.63
CA GLN A 175 10.71 0.08 -26.79
C GLN A 175 10.11 -0.57 -28.03
N LYS A 176 9.42 -1.68 -27.88
CA LYS A 176 8.72 -2.35 -28.99
C LYS A 176 7.47 -1.60 -29.46
N ARG A 177 6.84 -0.79 -28.59
CA ARG A 177 5.55 -0.14 -28.90
C ARG A 177 5.67 1.30 -29.43
N VAL A 178 6.54 2.15 -28.90
CA VAL A 178 6.39 3.60 -29.10
C VAL A 178 7.71 4.38 -29.28
N GLY A 179 8.88 3.85 -28.99
CA GLY A 179 10.13 4.61 -29.08
C GLY A 179 10.25 5.79 -28.09
N HIS A 180 9.43 5.86 -27.02
CA HIS A 180 9.45 6.92 -26.03
C HIS A 180 10.05 6.49 -24.69
N LEU A 181 11.18 7.11 -24.36
CA LEU A 181 12.00 6.90 -23.15
C LEU A 181 11.51 7.62 -21.88
N SER A 182 10.29 8.17 -21.84
CA SER A 182 9.89 9.07 -20.74
C SER A 182 9.51 8.39 -19.42
N ALA A 183 9.05 7.14 -19.44
CA ALA A 183 8.63 6.43 -18.22
C ALA A 183 9.81 5.89 -17.39
N THR A 184 10.98 5.71 -17.97
CA THR A 184 12.16 5.11 -17.32
C THR A 184 12.90 6.04 -16.36
N ARG A 185 12.80 7.35 -16.52
CA ARG A 185 13.61 8.31 -15.76
C ARG A 185 13.24 8.46 -14.27
N ALA A 186 11.98 8.28 -13.91
CA ALA A 186 11.54 8.40 -12.52
C ALA A 186 12.14 7.31 -11.62
N TYR A 187 12.30 6.09 -12.13
CA TYR A 187 12.82 4.96 -11.37
C TYR A 187 14.35 4.94 -11.23
N ASP A 188 15.06 5.60 -12.14
CA ASP A 188 16.53 5.52 -12.20
C ASP A 188 17.25 6.27 -11.10
N ASN A 189 16.55 7.14 -10.37
CA ASN A 189 17.15 8.04 -9.38
C ASN A 189 16.87 7.64 -7.91
N ALA A 190 16.03 6.64 -7.65
CA ALA A 190 15.72 6.25 -6.28
C ALA A 190 16.86 5.43 -5.64
N SER A 191 17.38 5.92 -4.53
CA SER A 191 18.32 5.18 -3.67
C SER A 191 17.54 4.44 -2.58
N PHE A 192 17.81 3.15 -2.41
CA PHE A 192 17.17 2.34 -1.37
C PHE A 192 18.14 2.04 -0.23
N LEU A 193 17.70 2.31 0.98
CA LEU A 193 18.43 2.10 2.21
C LEU A 193 17.61 1.20 3.16
N PHE A 194 18.28 0.62 4.15
CA PHE A 194 17.60 -0.19 5.16
C PHE A 194 18.24 0.00 6.55
N GLY A 195 17.45 -0.29 7.58
CA GLY A 195 17.88 -0.23 8.96
C GLY A 195 16.86 -0.82 9.91
N THR A 196 17.02 -0.49 11.19
CA THR A 196 16.04 -0.77 12.23
C THR A 196 15.31 0.52 12.62
N VAL A 197 14.13 0.38 13.19
CA VAL A 197 13.33 1.52 13.71
C VAL A 197 14.07 2.33 14.80
N ALA A 198 15.14 1.79 15.39
CA ALA A 198 16.01 2.51 16.32
C ALA A 198 16.91 3.57 15.64
N ALA A 199 16.93 3.65 14.30
CA ALA A 199 17.77 4.60 13.56
C ALA A 199 17.11 6.00 13.50
N ALA A 200 16.98 6.66 14.66
CA ALA A 200 16.34 7.97 14.82
C ALA A 200 16.90 9.06 13.88
N SER A 201 18.21 9.03 13.58
CA SER A 201 18.84 9.99 12.67
C SER A 201 18.32 9.87 11.23
N ARG A 202 17.89 8.69 10.80
CA ARG A 202 17.31 8.48 9.48
C ARG A 202 15.89 9.07 9.39
N ILE A 203 15.11 8.90 10.46
CA ILE A 203 13.78 9.49 10.56
C ILE A 203 13.90 11.02 10.55
N ALA A 204 14.80 11.58 11.37
CA ALA A 204 15.02 13.01 11.46
C ALA A 204 15.49 13.67 10.14
N ALA A 205 16.10 12.91 9.24
CA ALA A 205 16.60 13.39 7.95
C ALA A 205 15.59 13.21 6.79
N ALA A 206 14.42 12.65 7.06
CA ALA A 206 13.38 12.41 6.06
C ALA A 206 12.47 13.64 5.88
N ASP A 207 11.90 13.76 4.70
CA ASP A 207 10.78 14.69 4.43
C ASP A 207 9.45 14.00 4.67
N LEU A 208 9.37 12.71 4.33
CA LEU A 208 8.16 11.89 4.35
C LEU A 208 8.35 10.68 5.27
N VAL A 209 7.34 10.37 6.09
CA VAL A 209 7.35 9.17 6.93
C VAL A 209 6.06 8.38 6.70
N PHE A 210 6.18 7.15 6.21
CA PHE A 210 5.08 6.22 6.02
C PHE A 210 5.08 5.17 7.13
N CYS A 211 4.04 5.11 7.93
CA CYS A 211 3.85 4.12 8.98
C CYS A 211 3.13 2.90 8.41
N ALA A 212 3.86 1.95 7.83
CA ALA A 212 3.30 0.75 7.19
C ALA A 212 3.19 -0.46 8.13
N GLU A 213 3.91 -0.44 9.26
CA GLU A 213 3.83 -1.40 10.35
C GLU A 213 3.79 -0.64 11.69
N ASP A 214 3.13 -1.23 12.71
CA ASP A 214 3.01 -0.60 14.02
C ASP A 214 4.29 -0.81 14.85
N PHE A 215 5.02 0.27 15.04
CA PHE A 215 6.18 0.39 15.94
C PHE A 215 5.92 1.41 17.06
N SER A 216 4.68 1.57 17.47
CA SER A 216 4.27 2.53 18.49
C SER A 216 5.07 2.42 19.79
N GLN A 217 5.52 1.21 20.13
CA GLN A 217 6.34 0.94 21.32
C GLN A 217 7.83 1.32 21.15
N ALA A 218 8.27 1.65 19.95
CA ALA A 218 9.69 1.99 19.69
C ALA A 218 10.05 3.45 20.01
N GLY A 219 9.09 4.27 20.48
CA GLY A 219 9.33 5.67 20.84
C GLY A 219 9.78 6.52 19.65
N ILE A 220 9.15 6.34 18.49
CA ILE A 220 9.48 7.07 17.27
C ILE A 220 9.16 8.55 17.45
N ALA A 221 10.17 9.40 17.21
CA ALA A 221 10.03 10.85 17.27
C ALA A 221 9.94 11.45 15.86
N PHE A 222 8.94 12.27 15.64
CA PHE A 222 8.81 13.08 14.44
C PHE A 222 9.33 14.49 14.67
N GLY A 223 9.57 15.24 13.62
CA GLY A 223 9.94 16.65 13.64
C GLY A 223 8.96 17.50 12.81
N PRO A 224 8.88 18.82 13.06
CA PRO A 224 7.85 19.70 12.49
C PRO A 224 7.92 19.85 10.95
N GLY A 225 8.97 19.37 10.32
CA GLY A 225 9.10 19.36 8.85
C GLY A 225 8.68 18.07 8.19
N HIS A 226 8.25 17.06 8.97
CA HIS A 226 7.80 15.79 8.38
C HIS A 226 6.36 15.87 7.89
N ILE A 227 6.08 15.17 6.80
CA ILE A 227 4.73 14.77 6.41
C ILE A 227 4.59 13.29 6.77
N VAL A 228 3.67 12.96 7.67
CA VAL A 228 3.48 11.63 8.21
C VAL A 228 2.20 11.01 7.63
N CYS A 229 2.30 9.85 6.99
CA CYS A 229 1.18 9.06 6.51
C CYS A 229 1.03 7.78 7.34
N ASP A 230 -0.06 7.66 8.08
CA ASP A 230 -0.35 6.48 8.88
C ASP A 230 -1.22 5.49 8.11
N LEU A 231 -0.69 4.28 7.90
CA LEU A 231 -1.35 3.17 7.20
C LEU A 231 -1.71 2.01 8.13
N CYS A 232 -1.44 2.15 9.44
CA CYS A 232 -1.58 1.07 10.43
C CYS A 232 -2.93 1.03 11.12
N GLY A 233 -3.65 2.14 11.17
CA GLY A 233 -4.95 2.28 11.83
C GLY A 233 -5.02 3.45 12.80
N GLU A 234 -6.23 3.83 13.21
CA GLU A 234 -6.46 5.01 14.05
C GLU A 234 -6.10 4.81 15.53
N SER A 235 -5.78 3.59 15.94
CA SER A 235 -5.39 3.26 17.32
C SER A 235 -3.88 3.33 17.56
N THR A 236 -3.10 3.74 16.57
CA THR A 236 -1.64 3.90 16.71
C THR A 236 -1.32 5.19 17.44
N CYS A 237 -0.20 5.21 18.17
CA CYS A 237 0.27 6.45 18.80
C CYS A 237 0.95 7.41 17.81
N TYR A 238 0.97 7.09 16.52
CA TYR A 238 1.60 7.95 15.51
C TYR A 238 0.87 9.27 15.33
N SER A 239 -0.46 9.29 15.39
CA SER A 239 -1.24 10.52 15.30
C SER A 239 -0.87 11.51 16.43
N ASP A 240 -0.83 11.02 17.67
CA ASP A 240 -0.52 11.87 18.82
C ASP A 240 0.92 12.40 18.74
N ALA A 241 1.86 11.55 18.35
CA ALA A 241 3.27 11.92 18.18
C ALA A 241 3.48 12.94 17.04
N ALA A 242 2.77 12.78 15.91
CA ALA A 242 2.84 13.70 14.78
C ALA A 242 2.21 15.06 15.12
N ILE A 243 1.05 15.06 15.76
CA ILE A 243 0.38 16.29 16.21
C ILE A 243 1.24 17.04 17.24
N ALA A 244 1.80 16.32 18.22
CA ALA A 244 2.66 16.91 19.24
C ALA A 244 3.95 17.51 18.66
N ALA A 245 4.46 16.94 17.56
CA ALA A 245 5.63 17.44 16.83
C ALA A 245 5.29 18.57 15.84
N GLY A 246 4.03 18.89 15.61
CA GLY A 246 3.59 19.89 14.61
C GLY A 246 3.79 19.43 13.16
N CYS A 247 3.71 18.13 12.91
CA CYS A 247 3.81 17.54 11.58
C CYS A 247 2.52 17.71 10.79
N ASP A 248 2.64 17.75 9.46
CA ASP A 248 1.51 17.43 8.60
C ASP A 248 1.20 15.93 8.71
N TYR A 249 -0.09 15.60 8.89
CA TYR A 249 -0.50 14.22 9.17
C TYR A 249 -1.64 13.76 8.28
N LEU A 250 -1.44 12.66 7.57
CA LEU A 250 -2.45 11.96 6.79
C LEU A 250 -2.92 10.70 7.54
N ALA A 251 -4.15 10.76 8.04
CA ALA A 251 -4.74 9.69 8.82
C ALA A 251 -5.13 8.48 7.95
N THR A 252 -5.11 7.29 8.53
CA THR A 252 -5.57 6.05 7.91
C THR A 252 -6.99 6.17 7.35
N SER A 253 -7.92 6.81 8.07
CA SER A 253 -9.30 7.00 7.61
C SER A 253 -9.42 7.82 6.33
N SER A 254 -8.54 8.81 6.13
CA SER A 254 -8.49 9.62 4.91
C SER A 254 -8.02 8.78 3.72
N VAL A 255 -6.94 8.00 3.89
CA VAL A 255 -6.46 7.08 2.86
C VAL A 255 -7.52 6.02 2.53
N MET A 256 -8.20 5.48 3.56
CA MET A 256 -9.28 4.51 3.39
C MET A 256 -10.47 5.08 2.61
N ALA A 257 -10.81 6.35 2.82
CA ALA A 257 -11.87 7.01 2.06
C ALA A 257 -11.50 7.15 0.58
N ALA A 258 -10.30 7.63 0.28
CA ALA A 258 -9.80 7.74 -1.08
C ALA A 258 -9.73 6.36 -1.76
N TRP A 259 -9.20 5.36 -1.05
CA TRP A 259 -9.11 3.99 -1.56
C TRP A 259 -10.48 3.37 -1.85
N GLY A 260 -11.49 3.65 -1.01
CA GLY A 260 -12.87 3.22 -1.26
C GLY A 260 -13.42 3.76 -2.58
N ALA A 261 -13.19 5.03 -2.86
CA ALA A 261 -13.62 5.68 -4.09
C ALA A 261 -12.93 5.07 -5.33
N GLU A 262 -11.61 4.96 -5.32
CA GLU A 262 -10.85 4.39 -6.44
C GLU A 262 -11.11 2.89 -6.65
N CYS A 263 -11.26 2.13 -5.57
CA CYS A 263 -11.60 0.72 -5.63
C CYS A 263 -12.97 0.50 -6.29
N ALA A 264 -13.94 1.38 -6.03
CA ALA A 264 -15.25 1.33 -6.68
C ALA A 264 -15.13 1.53 -8.20
N GLU A 265 -14.35 2.52 -8.64
CA GLU A 265 -14.12 2.81 -10.06
C GLU A 265 -13.47 1.61 -10.75
N LEU A 266 -12.39 1.05 -10.16
CA LEU A 266 -11.68 -0.12 -10.66
C LEU A 266 -12.61 -1.35 -10.79
N LEU A 267 -13.39 -1.65 -9.76
CA LEU A 267 -14.26 -2.83 -9.76
C LEU A 267 -15.46 -2.69 -10.69
N VAL A 268 -15.95 -1.47 -10.93
CA VAL A 268 -16.97 -1.18 -11.92
C VAL A 268 -16.42 -1.42 -13.34
N GLU A 269 -15.20 -0.99 -13.63
CA GLU A 269 -14.54 -1.23 -14.92
C GLU A 269 -14.34 -2.73 -15.18
N PHE A 270 -13.84 -3.48 -14.20
CA PHE A 270 -13.71 -4.93 -14.32
C PHE A 270 -15.07 -5.61 -14.58
N GLY A 271 -16.10 -5.15 -13.89
CA GLY A 271 -17.44 -5.66 -14.10
C GLY A 271 -18.02 -5.37 -15.47
N ARG A 272 -17.61 -4.31 -16.15
CA ARG A 272 -18.00 -4.00 -17.54
C ARG A 272 -17.23 -4.85 -18.55
N ALA A 273 -15.97 -5.15 -18.26
CA ALA A 273 -15.13 -5.96 -19.14
C ALA A 273 -15.53 -7.45 -19.19
N GLU A 274 -16.35 -7.92 -18.24
CA GLU A 274 -16.87 -9.29 -18.20
C GLU A 274 -18.19 -9.48 -18.97
N LEU A 275 -18.86 -8.40 -19.33
CA LEU A 275 -20.12 -8.39 -20.07
C LEU A 275 -19.87 -8.33 -21.59
#